data_a951adcf28b860f4544ce68ea6330191
#
_entry.id   a951adcf28b860f4544ce68ea6330191
#
_cell.length_a   1.000
_cell.length_b   1.000
_cell.length_c   1.000
_cell.angle_alpha   90.00
_cell.angle_beta   90.00
_cell.angle_gamma   90.00
#
_symmetry.space_group_name_H-M   'P 1'
#
loop_
_entity.id
_entity.type
_entity.pdbx_description
1 polymer ?
#
loop_
_entity_poly.entity_id
_entity_poly.type
_entity_poly.pdbx_seq_one_letter_code
_entity_poly.pdbx_strand_id
1 'polypeptide(L)'
;MQKIIEINGSNLTIADVVAVARYGAKVKLDEKQKDKILESRKYVEDALFNKVPIYGINTGFGKFENVPISEEELELLQKNLIYSDACGVGEAFDTEVVRAMMLLRANAISKGFSGVMIETIECLLNMLNAGVHPIVRSKGSVGSSGDLCPLAHMVLPMIGEGEAEYKGEILSGKEAMKRAGVSTITLKAKEGLALINGTQAMMGNAVLAVYDAENLLKQADIVAALTIDALGGIVDAFDERIHLIRPHKGQIDSAENLRNLLKDSKRTTRQGEKRMQDAYSLRCTPQVHGASRLAFDYVKQTVETEINSVTDNPLIFPGENGACISGGNFHGQPIAIAMDTLGILVSEIANISERRIEKLVNPALSHGLPAFLVKNGGINDGFMIPQYVAAALVSENKVLAHPASVDSIPTSANQEDHVSMGTIGARKARTIVNHAQHVVSIELLCATQAADFWDAKNLGIGTKEAYRTLREKVDFMENDVIFYPLMDKSFEIVKNAILLANVEKIIGLLK
;
A
#
# COMPACT_ATOMS: atom_id res chain seq x y z
N MET A 1 -17.64 19.59 -5.03
CA MET A 1 -18.48 18.41 -4.71
C MET A 1 -17.57 17.27 -4.35
N GLN A 2 -17.84 16.56 -3.26
CA GLN A 2 -17.05 15.36 -2.90
C GLN A 2 -17.28 14.29 -3.99
N LYS A 3 -16.20 13.68 -4.51
CA LYS A 3 -16.29 12.63 -5.55
C LYS A 3 -17.06 11.44 -4.97
N ILE A 4 -18.08 10.95 -5.68
CA ILE A 4 -18.77 9.69 -5.36
C ILE A 4 -18.17 8.60 -6.23
N ILE A 5 -17.68 7.55 -5.62
CA ILE A 5 -17.15 6.36 -6.31
C ILE A 5 -18.31 5.38 -6.50
N GLU A 6 -18.58 4.99 -7.72
CA GLU A 6 -19.58 3.99 -8.07
C GLU A 6 -18.92 2.66 -8.35
N ILE A 7 -19.28 1.62 -7.56
CA ILE A 7 -18.69 0.28 -7.68
C ILE A 7 -19.57 -0.67 -8.47
N ASN A 8 -18.94 -1.49 -9.30
CA ASN A 8 -19.60 -2.52 -10.09
C ASN A 8 -18.80 -3.83 -10.19
N GLY A 9 -17.76 -3.97 -9.38
CA GLY A 9 -16.88 -5.13 -9.35
C GLY A 9 -15.75 -5.10 -10.40
N SER A 10 -15.66 -4.09 -11.28
CA SER A 10 -14.75 -4.13 -12.43
C SER A 10 -14.06 -2.80 -12.78
N ASN A 11 -14.39 -1.71 -12.10
CA ASN A 11 -13.99 -0.37 -12.52
C ASN A 11 -13.17 0.42 -11.50
N LEU A 12 -12.83 -0.17 -10.37
CA LEU A 12 -12.02 0.52 -9.36
C LEU A 12 -10.57 0.70 -9.85
N THR A 13 -10.01 1.85 -9.55
CA THR A 13 -8.58 2.14 -9.68
C THR A 13 -7.94 2.22 -8.29
N ILE A 14 -6.61 2.09 -8.23
CA ILE A 14 -5.83 2.32 -6.99
C ILE A 14 -6.16 3.70 -6.41
N ALA A 15 -6.25 4.73 -7.25
CA ALA A 15 -6.58 6.10 -6.84
C ALA A 15 -8.01 6.20 -6.24
N ASP A 16 -8.98 5.46 -6.74
CA ASP A 16 -10.33 5.43 -6.17
C ASP A 16 -10.33 4.79 -4.78
N VAL A 17 -9.60 3.69 -4.59
CA VAL A 17 -9.46 3.06 -3.27
C VAL A 17 -8.82 4.03 -2.28
N VAL A 18 -7.75 4.72 -2.66
CA VAL A 18 -7.10 5.72 -1.82
C VAL A 18 -8.03 6.90 -1.50
N ALA A 19 -8.81 7.37 -2.49
CA ALA A 19 -9.79 8.44 -2.27
C ALA A 19 -10.83 8.07 -1.20
N VAL A 20 -11.28 6.83 -1.17
CA VAL A 20 -12.20 6.33 -0.15
C VAL A 20 -11.49 6.09 1.19
N ALA A 21 -10.33 5.44 1.16
CA ALA A 21 -9.61 5.03 2.35
C ALA A 21 -9.07 6.22 3.16
N ARG A 22 -8.38 7.16 2.50
CA ARG A 22 -7.68 8.30 3.13
C ARG A 22 -8.49 9.58 3.12
N TYR A 23 -9.22 9.84 2.03
CA TYR A 23 -9.86 11.15 1.83
C TYR A 23 -11.39 11.11 2.02
N GLY A 24 -11.94 9.98 2.43
CA GLY A 24 -13.35 9.85 2.81
C GLY A 24 -14.35 10.04 1.66
N ALA A 25 -13.92 9.78 0.42
CA ALA A 25 -14.84 9.79 -0.71
C ALA A 25 -16.01 8.83 -0.47
N LYS A 26 -17.22 9.24 -0.86
CA LYS A 26 -18.43 8.43 -0.70
C LYS A 26 -18.51 7.36 -1.77
N VAL A 27 -19.17 6.25 -1.44
CA VAL A 27 -19.29 5.08 -2.33
C VAL A 27 -20.77 4.74 -2.51
N LYS A 28 -21.14 4.31 -3.70
CA LYS A 28 -22.45 3.73 -4.00
C LYS A 28 -22.35 2.52 -4.92
N LEU A 29 -23.30 1.63 -4.83
CA LEU A 29 -23.45 0.51 -5.77
C LEU A 29 -23.99 1.04 -7.11
N ASP A 30 -23.44 0.55 -8.23
CA ASP A 30 -24.04 0.77 -9.56
C ASP A 30 -25.38 0.02 -9.65
N GLU A 31 -26.44 0.75 -9.93
CA GLU A 31 -27.80 0.21 -10.02
C GLU A 31 -27.90 -0.98 -11.00
N LYS A 32 -27.10 -0.98 -12.06
CA LYS A 32 -27.05 -2.06 -13.06
C LYS A 32 -26.54 -3.38 -12.51
N GLN A 33 -25.87 -3.39 -11.35
CA GLN A 33 -25.41 -4.62 -10.72
C GLN A 33 -26.49 -5.32 -9.92
N LYS A 34 -27.56 -4.61 -9.52
CA LYS A 34 -28.62 -5.17 -8.68
C LYS A 34 -29.26 -6.42 -9.30
N ASP A 35 -29.53 -6.41 -10.59
CA ASP A 35 -30.12 -7.56 -11.27
C ASP A 35 -29.22 -8.79 -11.18
N LYS A 36 -27.92 -8.65 -11.41
CA LYS A 36 -26.95 -9.75 -11.31
C LYS A 36 -26.83 -10.29 -9.88
N ILE A 37 -26.85 -9.40 -8.90
CA ILE A 37 -26.81 -9.80 -7.48
C ILE A 37 -28.07 -10.58 -7.14
N LEU A 38 -29.23 -10.11 -7.56
CA LEU A 38 -30.51 -10.80 -7.33
C LEU A 38 -30.59 -12.16 -8.04
N GLU A 39 -30.08 -12.26 -9.28
CA GLU A 39 -30.00 -13.54 -10.00
C GLU A 39 -29.12 -14.55 -9.26
N SER A 40 -27.95 -14.11 -8.78
CA SER A 40 -27.04 -14.94 -8.00
C SER A 40 -27.66 -15.34 -6.65
N ARG A 41 -28.38 -14.43 -5.98
CA ARG A 41 -29.10 -14.71 -4.74
C ARG A 41 -30.21 -15.70 -4.96
N LYS A 42 -31.01 -15.53 -6.02
CA LYS A 42 -32.10 -16.46 -6.38
C LYS A 42 -31.59 -17.89 -6.57
N TYR A 43 -30.41 -18.08 -7.19
CA TYR A 43 -29.81 -19.42 -7.29
C TYR A 43 -29.63 -20.08 -5.91
N VAL A 44 -29.16 -19.33 -4.91
CA VAL A 44 -29.02 -19.85 -3.53
C VAL A 44 -30.37 -20.25 -2.95
N GLU A 45 -31.40 -19.40 -3.13
CA GLU A 45 -32.75 -19.66 -2.61
C GLU A 45 -33.41 -20.86 -3.29
N ASP A 46 -33.28 -20.99 -4.61
CA ASP A 46 -33.76 -22.13 -5.37
C ASP A 46 -33.06 -23.44 -4.94
N ALA A 47 -31.74 -23.39 -4.67
CA ALA A 47 -30.99 -24.55 -4.18
C ALA A 47 -31.46 -24.98 -2.78
N LEU A 48 -31.74 -24.04 -1.89
CA LEU A 48 -32.30 -24.32 -0.56
C LEU A 48 -33.68 -24.93 -0.65
N PHE A 49 -34.57 -24.33 -1.44
CA PHE A 49 -35.94 -24.85 -1.65
C PHE A 49 -35.95 -26.28 -2.19
N ASN A 50 -35.07 -26.57 -3.14
CA ASN A 50 -34.94 -27.91 -3.74
C ASN A 50 -34.09 -28.88 -2.90
N LYS A 51 -33.60 -28.47 -1.73
CA LYS A 51 -32.76 -29.26 -0.81
C LYS A 51 -31.52 -29.86 -1.48
N VAL A 52 -30.93 -29.17 -2.45
CA VAL A 52 -29.70 -29.61 -3.11
C VAL A 52 -28.53 -29.31 -2.17
N PRO A 53 -27.74 -30.33 -1.77
CA PRO A 53 -26.54 -30.13 -0.95
C PRO A 53 -25.49 -29.34 -1.75
N ILE A 54 -25.12 -28.15 -1.27
CA ILE A 54 -24.09 -27.29 -1.88
C ILE A 54 -23.17 -26.77 -0.80
N TYR A 55 -21.86 -26.96 -0.99
CA TYR A 55 -20.84 -26.47 -0.08
C TYR A 55 -21.00 -24.96 0.18
N GLY A 56 -20.93 -24.60 1.45
CA GLY A 56 -21.01 -23.20 1.89
C GLY A 56 -22.41 -22.57 1.83
N ILE A 57 -23.43 -23.31 1.37
CA ILE A 57 -24.84 -22.88 1.37
C ILE A 57 -25.62 -23.61 2.47
N ASN A 58 -25.67 -24.95 2.42
CA ASN A 58 -26.40 -25.79 3.37
C ASN A 58 -25.57 -26.99 3.87
N THR A 59 -24.25 -26.86 3.87
CA THR A 59 -23.33 -27.78 4.51
C THR A 59 -22.42 -27.03 5.48
N GLY A 60 -21.73 -27.74 6.35
CA GLY A 60 -20.65 -27.19 7.16
C GLY A 60 -19.47 -26.71 6.29
N PHE A 61 -18.46 -26.09 6.94
CA PHE A 61 -17.29 -25.51 6.28
C PHE A 61 -16.03 -26.36 6.48
N GLY A 62 -15.05 -26.23 5.57
CA GLY A 62 -13.76 -26.88 5.66
C GLY A 62 -13.91 -28.39 5.83
N LYS A 63 -13.36 -28.95 6.93
CA LYS A 63 -13.45 -30.40 7.23
C LYS A 63 -14.88 -30.93 7.40
N PHE A 64 -15.84 -30.03 7.67
CA PHE A 64 -17.26 -30.41 7.84
C PHE A 64 -18.08 -30.23 6.55
N GLU A 65 -17.47 -30.15 5.39
CA GLU A 65 -18.10 -29.96 4.08
C GLU A 65 -19.22 -30.93 3.74
N ASN A 66 -19.18 -32.17 4.30
CA ASN A 66 -20.16 -33.23 4.08
C ASN A 66 -21.25 -33.32 5.16
N VAL A 67 -21.27 -32.37 6.12
CA VAL A 67 -22.28 -32.34 7.18
C VAL A 67 -23.46 -31.48 6.73
N PRO A 68 -24.65 -32.04 6.46
CA PRO A 68 -25.82 -31.25 6.08
C PRO A 68 -26.33 -30.43 7.26
N ILE A 69 -26.80 -29.22 6.99
CA ILE A 69 -27.33 -28.27 7.98
C ILE A 69 -28.80 -28.06 7.67
N SER A 70 -29.65 -28.08 8.72
CA SER A 70 -31.09 -27.84 8.60
C SER A 70 -31.37 -26.37 8.25
N GLU A 71 -32.52 -26.12 7.62
CA GLU A 71 -32.89 -24.75 7.20
C GLU A 71 -32.99 -23.81 8.41
N GLU A 72 -33.48 -24.30 9.55
CA GLU A 72 -33.62 -23.56 10.81
C GLU A 72 -32.27 -23.16 11.43
N GLU A 73 -31.20 -23.89 11.09
CA GLU A 73 -29.83 -23.67 11.63
C GLU A 73 -28.94 -22.83 10.69
N LEU A 74 -29.38 -22.52 9.47
CA LEU A 74 -28.53 -21.82 8.50
C LEU A 74 -28.09 -20.42 8.97
N GLU A 75 -28.97 -19.64 9.61
CA GLU A 75 -28.60 -18.32 10.15
C GLU A 75 -27.62 -18.45 11.31
N LEU A 76 -27.82 -19.44 12.18
CA LEU A 76 -26.92 -19.74 13.27
C LEU A 76 -25.55 -20.18 12.76
N LEU A 77 -25.50 -21.00 11.71
CA LEU A 77 -24.25 -21.43 11.06
C LEU A 77 -23.43 -20.21 10.56
N GLN A 78 -24.08 -19.26 9.84
CA GLN A 78 -23.39 -18.06 9.33
C GLN A 78 -22.87 -17.19 10.48
N LYS A 79 -23.67 -17.01 11.54
CA LYS A 79 -23.29 -16.25 12.73
C LYS A 79 -22.11 -16.91 13.46
N ASN A 80 -22.18 -18.23 13.67
CA ASN A 80 -21.11 -18.97 14.34
C ASN A 80 -19.81 -18.99 13.55
N LEU A 81 -19.86 -18.99 12.23
CA LEU A 81 -18.68 -18.83 11.37
C LEU A 81 -17.96 -17.51 11.67
N ILE A 82 -18.70 -16.40 11.70
CA ILE A 82 -18.12 -15.09 12.02
C ILE A 82 -17.53 -15.06 13.44
N TYR A 83 -18.22 -15.68 14.40
CA TYR A 83 -17.77 -15.72 15.81
C TYR A 83 -16.48 -16.53 15.96
N SER A 84 -16.41 -17.70 15.36
CA SER A 84 -15.24 -18.59 15.48
C SER A 84 -14.02 -18.03 14.78
N ASP A 85 -14.20 -17.31 13.66
CA ASP A 85 -13.12 -16.80 12.84
C ASP A 85 -12.61 -15.42 13.32
N ALA A 86 -13.40 -14.68 14.11
CA ALA A 86 -12.99 -13.39 14.69
C ALA A 86 -12.05 -13.56 15.91
N CYS A 87 -10.91 -14.24 15.71
CA CYS A 87 -9.96 -14.62 16.77
C CYS A 87 -8.57 -13.98 16.61
N GLY A 88 -8.47 -12.90 15.84
CA GLY A 88 -7.21 -12.20 15.57
C GLY A 88 -6.56 -11.58 16.80
N VAL A 89 -5.24 -11.38 16.72
CA VAL A 89 -4.42 -10.84 17.81
C VAL A 89 -3.55 -9.66 17.35
N GLY A 90 -2.90 -9.00 18.29
CA GLY A 90 -2.00 -7.85 18.05
C GLY A 90 -2.74 -6.54 17.91
N GLU A 91 -2.03 -5.54 17.39
CA GLU A 91 -2.57 -4.21 17.14
C GLU A 91 -3.70 -4.23 16.09
N ALA A 92 -4.61 -3.28 16.18
CA ALA A 92 -5.61 -3.08 15.15
C ALA A 92 -4.95 -2.54 13.87
N PHE A 93 -5.53 -2.86 12.71
CA PHE A 93 -5.18 -2.16 11.48
C PHE A 93 -5.59 -0.69 11.54
N ASP A 94 -4.79 0.17 10.89
CA ASP A 94 -5.16 1.57 10.73
C ASP A 94 -6.50 1.71 10.03
N THR A 95 -7.22 2.76 10.35
CA THR A 95 -8.53 3.07 9.76
C THR A 95 -8.52 3.08 8.24
N GLU A 96 -7.46 3.59 7.60
CA GLU A 96 -7.35 3.59 6.13
C GLU A 96 -7.30 2.17 5.53
N VAL A 97 -6.64 1.22 6.21
CA VAL A 97 -6.61 -0.18 5.77
C VAL A 97 -7.99 -0.81 5.88
N VAL A 98 -8.66 -0.60 7.02
CA VAL A 98 -10.01 -1.13 7.25
C VAL A 98 -11.01 -0.58 6.24
N ARG A 99 -10.97 0.73 5.93
CA ARG A 99 -11.80 1.36 4.91
C ARG A 99 -11.54 0.78 3.52
N ALA A 100 -10.27 0.53 3.18
CA ALA A 100 -9.91 -0.15 1.93
C ALA A 100 -10.46 -1.59 1.89
N MET A 101 -10.34 -2.35 3.00
CA MET A 101 -10.91 -3.70 3.13
C MET A 101 -12.42 -3.71 2.86
N MET A 102 -13.16 -2.80 3.52
CA MET A 102 -14.62 -2.67 3.37
C MET A 102 -15.01 -2.38 1.92
N LEU A 103 -14.35 -1.40 1.29
CA LEU A 103 -14.58 -1.05 -0.11
C LEU A 103 -14.32 -2.23 -1.05
N LEU A 104 -13.16 -2.87 -0.90
CA LEU A 104 -12.72 -3.96 -1.77
C LEU A 104 -13.62 -5.20 -1.61
N ARG A 105 -14.10 -5.49 -0.37
CA ARG A 105 -15.06 -6.58 -0.18
C ARG A 105 -16.39 -6.26 -0.82
N ALA A 106 -16.93 -5.05 -0.61
CA ALA A 106 -18.14 -4.61 -1.28
C ALA A 106 -18.02 -4.70 -2.80
N ASN A 107 -16.88 -4.27 -3.38
CA ASN A 107 -16.63 -4.34 -4.81
C ASN A 107 -16.61 -5.79 -5.34
N ALA A 108 -15.94 -6.71 -4.65
CA ALA A 108 -15.84 -8.11 -5.06
C ALA A 108 -17.22 -8.80 -5.11
N ILE A 109 -18.03 -8.63 -4.05
CA ILE A 109 -19.35 -9.27 -3.97
C ILE A 109 -20.41 -8.58 -4.82
N SER A 110 -20.24 -7.29 -5.16
CA SER A 110 -21.15 -6.55 -6.06
C SER A 110 -21.14 -7.06 -7.50
N LYS A 111 -20.17 -7.89 -7.87
CA LYS A 111 -20.08 -8.49 -9.21
C LYS A 111 -21.15 -9.55 -9.50
N GLY A 112 -21.85 -10.03 -8.46
CA GLY A 112 -23.01 -10.91 -8.59
C GLY A 112 -22.65 -12.39 -8.76
N PHE A 113 -21.55 -12.87 -8.15
CA PHE A 113 -21.13 -14.28 -8.15
C PHE A 113 -21.10 -14.91 -6.75
N SER A 114 -21.51 -14.17 -5.71
CA SER A 114 -21.37 -14.60 -4.31
C SER A 114 -22.67 -15.00 -3.63
N GLY A 115 -23.83 -14.78 -4.25
CA GLY A 115 -25.14 -15.16 -3.72
C GLY A 115 -25.59 -14.39 -2.47
N VAL A 116 -25.09 -13.16 -2.28
CA VAL A 116 -25.45 -12.31 -1.16
C VAL A 116 -26.73 -11.51 -1.44
N MET A 117 -27.37 -11.04 -0.37
CA MET A 117 -28.47 -10.06 -0.45
C MET A 117 -27.91 -8.67 -0.83
N ILE A 118 -28.72 -7.84 -1.47
CA ILE A 118 -28.34 -6.44 -1.76
C ILE A 118 -28.14 -5.67 -0.45
N GLU A 119 -28.96 -5.92 0.55
CA GLU A 119 -28.89 -5.30 1.88
C GLU A 119 -27.55 -5.53 2.59
N THR A 120 -26.89 -6.65 2.31
CA THR A 120 -25.57 -6.94 2.86
C THR A 120 -24.50 -6.03 2.26
N ILE A 121 -24.54 -5.79 0.96
CA ILE A 121 -23.64 -4.85 0.28
C ILE A 121 -23.95 -3.43 0.76
N GLU A 122 -25.22 -3.05 0.79
CA GLU A 122 -25.65 -1.70 1.22
C GLU A 122 -25.29 -1.43 2.68
N CYS A 123 -25.40 -2.41 3.58
CA CYS A 123 -24.93 -2.28 4.97
C CYS A 123 -23.45 -1.93 5.03
N LEU A 124 -22.59 -2.66 4.31
CA LEU A 124 -21.16 -2.43 4.28
C LEU A 124 -20.81 -1.03 3.71
N LEU A 125 -21.48 -0.61 2.64
CA LEU A 125 -21.32 0.72 2.06
C LEU A 125 -21.86 1.83 2.97
N ASN A 126 -22.96 1.61 3.67
CA ASN A 126 -23.52 2.57 4.61
C ASN A 126 -22.60 2.77 5.82
N MET A 127 -22.02 1.69 6.37
CA MET A 127 -20.99 1.77 7.42
C MET A 127 -19.80 2.60 6.95
N LEU A 128 -19.24 2.29 5.77
CA LEU A 128 -18.11 2.99 5.18
C LEU A 128 -18.42 4.48 4.97
N ASN A 129 -19.60 4.80 4.45
CA ASN A 129 -20.05 6.16 4.20
C ASN A 129 -20.36 6.93 5.48
N ALA A 130 -20.88 6.28 6.51
CA ALA A 130 -21.16 6.88 7.80
C ALA A 130 -19.92 7.08 8.67
N GLY A 131 -18.81 6.40 8.34
CA GLY A 131 -17.55 6.46 9.11
C GLY A 131 -17.58 5.52 10.31
N VAL A 132 -18.24 4.37 10.20
CA VAL A 132 -18.15 3.27 11.16
C VAL A 132 -17.03 2.35 10.71
N HIS A 133 -15.95 2.27 11.51
CA HIS A 133 -14.75 1.52 11.18
C HIS A 133 -14.57 0.34 12.12
N PRO A 134 -14.81 -0.91 11.71
CA PRO A 134 -14.59 -2.09 12.53
C PRO A 134 -13.17 -2.15 13.10
N ILE A 135 -13.02 -2.59 14.35
CA ILE A 135 -11.71 -2.86 14.94
C ILE A 135 -11.23 -4.23 14.48
N VAL A 136 -10.29 -4.23 13.55
CA VAL A 136 -9.76 -5.43 12.91
C VAL A 136 -8.33 -5.69 13.39
N ARG A 137 -8.10 -6.84 14.04
CA ARG A 137 -6.77 -7.24 14.51
C ARG A 137 -5.86 -7.61 13.33
N SER A 138 -4.60 -7.15 13.38
CA SER A 138 -3.68 -7.24 12.23
C SER A 138 -3.02 -8.60 12.03
N LYS A 139 -3.12 -9.53 12.98
CA LYS A 139 -2.50 -10.86 12.94
C LYS A 139 -3.55 -11.96 13.12
N GLY A 140 -3.51 -12.98 12.25
CA GLY A 140 -4.44 -14.12 12.30
C GLY A 140 -4.76 -14.73 10.94
N SER A 141 -4.27 -14.14 9.82
CA SER A 141 -4.43 -14.71 8.48
C SER A 141 -3.12 -15.31 7.99
N VAL A 142 -3.21 -16.48 7.41
CA VAL A 142 -2.15 -17.15 6.64
C VAL A 142 -2.42 -17.08 5.13
N GLY A 143 -3.54 -16.45 4.73
CA GLY A 143 -3.90 -16.25 3.32
C GLY A 143 -4.25 -17.56 2.58
N SER A 144 -4.80 -18.55 3.27
CA SER A 144 -5.22 -19.85 2.71
C SER A 144 -6.56 -19.73 1.99
N SER A 145 -7.65 -19.62 2.74
CA SER A 145 -9.00 -19.30 2.25
C SER A 145 -9.20 -17.79 2.16
N GLY A 146 -8.18 -17.06 1.74
CA GLY A 146 -8.09 -15.63 1.87
C GLY A 146 -7.84 -15.20 3.32
N ASP A 147 -8.47 -14.13 3.72
CA ASP A 147 -8.25 -13.43 4.99
C ASP A 147 -9.38 -13.65 5.99
N LEU A 148 -9.76 -14.92 6.25
CA LEU A 148 -10.93 -15.28 7.06
C LEU A 148 -11.01 -14.49 8.36
N CYS A 149 -9.98 -14.58 9.21
CA CYS A 149 -9.95 -13.98 10.53
C CYS A 149 -10.10 -12.43 10.51
N PRO A 150 -9.29 -11.64 9.77
CA PRO A 150 -9.48 -10.19 9.74
C PRO A 150 -10.80 -9.77 9.08
N LEU A 151 -11.29 -10.51 8.10
CA LEU A 151 -12.59 -10.20 7.49
C LEU A 151 -13.75 -10.55 8.45
N ALA A 152 -13.64 -11.58 9.28
CA ALA A 152 -14.62 -11.86 10.31
C ALA A 152 -14.72 -10.71 11.33
N HIS A 153 -13.57 -10.15 11.78
CA HIS A 153 -13.58 -8.93 12.60
C HIS A 153 -14.28 -7.77 11.90
N MET A 154 -14.08 -7.59 10.59
CA MET A 154 -14.74 -6.53 9.81
C MET A 154 -16.27 -6.69 9.80
N VAL A 155 -16.76 -7.93 9.79
CA VAL A 155 -18.20 -8.26 9.71
C VAL A 155 -18.92 -8.10 11.05
N LEU A 156 -18.25 -8.28 12.19
CA LEU A 156 -18.89 -8.24 13.50
C LEU A 156 -19.84 -7.05 13.71
N PRO A 157 -19.49 -5.78 13.43
CA PRO A 157 -20.41 -4.65 13.61
C PRO A 157 -21.63 -4.72 12.70
N MET A 158 -21.54 -5.34 11.50
CA MET A 158 -22.69 -5.51 10.61
C MET A 158 -23.84 -6.29 11.27
N ILE A 159 -23.48 -7.24 12.15
CA ILE A 159 -24.44 -8.05 12.91
C ILE A 159 -24.64 -7.55 14.35
N GLY A 160 -24.15 -6.36 14.66
CA GLY A 160 -24.31 -5.71 15.97
C GLY A 160 -23.36 -6.20 17.06
N GLU A 161 -22.28 -6.88 16.68
CA GLU A 161 -21.30 -7.47 17.60
C GLU A 161 -19.94 -6.79 17.48
N GLY A 162 -18.95 -7.23 18.27
CA GLY A 162 -17.59 -6.71 18.25
C GLY A 162 -17.48 -5.24 18.61
N GLU A 163 -16.44 -4.60 18.07
CA GLU A 163 -16.11 -3.20 18.33
C GLU A 163 -15.91 -2.43 17.00
N ALA A 164 -16.25 -1.14 17.02
CA ALA A 164 -15.97 -0.23 15.92
C ALA A 164 -15.57 1.16 16.41
N GLU A 165 -14.68 1.83 15.69
CA GLU A 165 -14.41 3.25 15.85
C GLU A 165 -15.52 4.05 15.14
N TYR A 166 -16.08 5.02 15.84
CA TYR A 166 -17.00 6.01 15.29
C TYR A 166 -16.70 7.38 15.87
N LYS A 167 -16.32 8.34 15.02
CA LYS A 167 -15.95 9.72 15.40
C LYS A 167 -14.84 9.80 16.47
N GLY A 168 -13.86 8.92 16.39
CA GLY A 168 -12.72 8.86 17.32
C GLY A 168 -12.97 8.08 18.61
N GLU A 169 -14.18 7.54 18.83
CA GLU A 169 -14.50 6.69 19.98
C GLU A 169 -14.59 5.22 19.56
N ILE A 170 -14.01 4.32 20.36
CA ILE A 170 -14.20 2.87 20.22
C ILE A 170 -15.44 2.49 21.02
N LEU A 171 -16.42 1.91 20.31
CA LEU A 171 -17.73 1.54 20.83
C LEU A 171 -18.02 0.07 20.51
N SER A 172 -19.02 -0.53 21.22
CA SER A 172 -19.58 -1.80 20.74
C SER A 172 -20.16 -1.63 19.34
N GLY A 173 -20.06 -2.69 18.50
CA GLY A 173 -20.58 -2.66 17.13
C GLY A 173 -22.03 -2.17 17.06
N LYS A 174 -22.90 -2.68 17.96
CA LYS A 174 -24.29 -2.27 18.06
C LYS A 174 -24.47 -0.77 18.33
N GLU A 175 -23.68 -0.22 19.26
CA GLU A 175 -23.77 1.20 19.63
C GLU A 175 -23.20 2.09 18.52
N ALA A 176 -22.08 1.71 17.89
CA ALA A 176 -21.49 2.43 16.77
C ALA A 176 -22.49 2.52 15.59
N MET A 177 -23.07 1.39 15.20
CA MET A 177 -24.09 1.31 14.15
C MET A 177 -25.31 2.19 14.46
N LYS A 178 -25.83 2.11 15.69
CA LYS A 178 -26.97 2.91 16.14
C LYS A 178 -26.68 4.40 16.09
N ARG A 179 -25.52 4.85 16.61
CA ARG A 179 -25.13 6.28 16.59
C ARG A 179 -24.90 6.80 15.18
N ALA A 180 -24.45 5.93 14.28
CA ALA A 180 -24.25 6.26 12.87
C ALA A 180 -25.54 6.24 12.05
N GLY A 181 -26.66 5.77 12.60
CA GLY A 181 -27.94 5.60 11.90
C GLY A 181 -27.90 4.50 10.84
N VAL A 182 -27.03 3.49 11.01
CA VAL A 182 -26.92 2.34 10.12
C VAL A 182 -27.56 1.12 10.76
N SER A 183 -28.47 0.46 10.05
CA SER A 183 -29.13 -0.75 10.54
C SER A 183 -28.19 -1.95 10.49
N THR A 184 -28.22 -2.78 11.52
CA THR A 184 -27.58 -4.10 11.51
C THR A 184 -28.38 -5.08 10.65
N ILE A 185 -27.72 -6.13 10.17
CA ILE A 185 -28.32 -7.20 9.34
C ILE A 185 -28.28 -8.55 10.04
N THR A 186 -29.10 -9.48 9.55
CA THR A 186 -29.03 -10.90 9.87
C THR A 186 -28.49 -11.63 8.65
N LEU A 187 -27.38 -12.36 8.82
CA LEU A 187 -26.75 -13.10 7.72
C LEU A 187 -27.60 -14.30 7.32
N LYS A 188 -27.94 -14.40 6.05
CA LYS A 188 -28.63 -15.52 5.44
C LYS A 188 -27.61 -16.54 4.91
N ALA A 189 -28.10 -17.72 4.48
CA ALA A 189 -27.25 -18.77 3.90
C ALA A 189 -26.27 -18.20 2.86
N LYS A 190 -25.01 -18.63 2.87
CA LYS A 190 -23.87 -18.20 2.07
C LYS A 190 -23.25 -16.84 2.49
N GLU A 191 -23.98 -15.92 3.14
CA GLU A 191 -23.53 -14.53 3.34
C GLU A 191 -22.33 -14.41 4.30
N GLY A 192 -22.30 -15.21 5.38
CA GLY A 192 -21.15 -15.22 6.29
C GLY A 192 -19.88 -15.60 5.54
N LEU A 193 -19.91 -16.71 4.81
CA LEU A 193 -18.76 -17.16 4.01
C LEU A 193 -18.41 -16.15 2.92
N ALA A 194 -19.40 -15.61 2.19
CA ALA A 194 -19.20 -14.60 1.16
C ALA A 194 -18.59 -13.28 1.67
N LEU A 195 -18.72 -12.97 2.95
CA LEU A 195 -18.13 -11.77 3.54
C LEU A 195 -16.68 -11.96 3.99
N ILE A 196 -16.22 -13.21 4.23
CA ILE A 196 -14.89 -13.45 4.80
C ILE A 196 -13.94 -14.24 3.88
N ASN A 197 -14.45 -14.91 2.84
CA ASN A 197 -13.65 -15.77 1.97
C ASN A 197 -13.04 -14.97 0.81
N GLY A 198 -12.02 -14.20 1.08
CA GLY A 198 -11.35 -13.37 0.07
C GLY A 198 -10.10 -12.68 0.58
N THR A 199 -9.43 -11.92 -0.29
CA THR A 199 -8.08 -11.37 -0.10
C THR A 199 -8.05 -9.92 0.42
N GLN A 200 -9.15 -9.40 0.97
CA GLN A 200 -9.29 -7.96 1.18
C GLN A 200 -8.46 -7.37 2.31
N ALA A 201 -8.02 -8.16 3.30
CA ALA A 201 -7.13 -7.64 4.35
C ALA A 201 -5.69 -7.48 3.82
N MET A 202 -5.18 -8.45 3.05
CA MET A 202 -3.90 -8.27 2.36
C MET A 202 -3.99 -7.15 1.32
N MET A 203 -5.10 -7.06 0.58
CA MET A 203 -5.32 -6.04 -0.43
C MET A 203 -5.47 -4.62 0.13
N GLY A 204 -6.10 -4.44 1.30
CA GLY A 204 -6.16 -3.16 1.98
C GLY A 204 -4.78 -2.58 2.28
N ASN A 205 -3.86 -3.43 2.73
CA ASN A 205 -2.45 -3.05 2.89
C ASN A 205 -1.74 -2.85 1.55
N ALA A 206 -1.96 -3.75 0.59
CA ALA A 206 -1.27 -3.76 -0.70
C ALA A 206 -1.56 -2.51 -1.54
N VAL A 207 -2.83 -2.11 -1.67
CA VAL A 207 -3.22 -0.94 -2.48
C VAL A 207 -2.60 0.34 -1.94
N LEU A 208 -2.62 0.53 -0.62
CA LEU A 208 -2.03 1.71 0.03
C LEU A 208 -0.51 1.71 -0.12
N ALA A 209 0.14 0.56 0.06
CA ALA A 209 1.59 0.42 -0.12
C ALA A 209 2.02 0.68 -1.57
N VAL A 210 1.26 0.19 -2.56
CA VAL A 210 1.55 0.41 -3.98
C VAL A 210 1.39 1.88 -4.37
N TYR A 211 0.33 2.54 -3.89
CA TYR A 211 0.14 3.98 -4.11
C TYR A 211 1.29 4.81 -3.53
N ASP A 212 1.70 4.51 -2.31
CA ASP A 212 2.79 5.21 -1.63
C ASP A 212 4.14 4.94 -2.30
N ALA A 213 4.38 3.71 -2.74
CA ALA A 213 5.60 3.32 -3.45
C ALA A 213 5.71 3.99 -4.82
N GLU A 214 4.61 4.12 -5.58
CA GLU A 214 4.60 4.83 -6.87
C GLU A 214 5.06 6.28 -6.71
N ASN A 215 4.52 6.98 -5.72
CA ASN A 215 4.91 8.35 -5.40
C ASN A 215 6.37 8.41 -4.91
N LEU A 216 6.79 7.45 -4.09
CA LEU A 216 8.15 7.39 -3.55
C LEU A 216 9.20 7.18 -4.65
N LEU A 217 8.95 6.31 -5.63
CA LEU A 217 9.88 6.04 -6.74
C LEU A 217 10.18 7.32 -7.55
N LYS A 218 9.19 8.16 -7.78
CA LYS A 218 9.37 9.47 -8.44
C LYS A 218 10.11 10.47 -7.55
N GLN A 219 9.76 10.55 -6.28
CA GLN A 219 10.41 11.43 -5.32
C GLN A 219 11.86 11.03 -5.05
N ALA A 220 12.19 9.74 -5.10
CA ALA A 220 13.57 9.26 -4.99
C ALA A 220 14.46 9.81 -6.12
N ASP A 221 13.97 9.92 -7.37
CA ASP A 221 14.72 10.57 -8.45
C ASP A 221 14.91 12.08 -8.17
N ILE A 222 13.89 12.78 -7.63
CA ILE A 222 14.00 14.19 -7.27
C ILE A 222 15.07 14.41 -6.21
N VAL A 223 15.04 13.61 -5.15
CA VAL A 223 15.97 13.75 -4.01
C VAL A 223 17.39 13.35 -4.42
N ALA A 224 17.54 12.29 -5.22
CA ALA A 224 18.82 11.90 -5.80
C ALA A 224 19.41 13.02 -6.68
N ALA A 225 18.59 13.66 -7.52
CA ALA A 225 19.01 14.80 -8.33
C ALA A 225 19.50 15.98 -7.47
N LEU A 226 18.79 16.30 -6.38
CA LEU A 226 19.21 17.36 -5.46
C LEU A 226 20.56 17.01 -4.78
N THR A 227 20.74 15.77 -4.36
CA THR A 227 22.03 15.27 -3.82
C THR A 227 23.16 15.38 -4.86
N ILE A 228 22.91 14.94 -6.10
CA ILE A 228 23.87 15.04 -7.22
C ILE A 228 24.25 16.51 -7.46
N ASP A 229 23.27 17.40 -7.46
CA ASP A 229 23.47 18.83 -7.68
C ASP A 229 24.29 19.44 -6.53
N ALA A 230 23.92 19.16 -5.27
CA ALA A 230 24.64 19.64 -4.09
C ALA A 230 26.12 19.19 -4.05
N LEU A 231 26.42 17.98 -4.52
CA LEU A 231 27.76 17.42 -4.61
C LEU A 231 28.53 17.79 -5.89
N GLY A 232 27.92 18.59 -6.78
CA GLY A 232 28.51 18.92 -8.07
C GLY A 232 28.77 17.68 -8.93
N GLY A 233 27.79 16.78 -9.02
CA GLY A 233 27.86 15.48 -9.69
C GLY A 233 28.09 15.59 -11.20
N ILE A 234 28.58 14.49 -11.80
CA ILE A 234 28.90 14.40 -13.22
C ILE A 234 27.64 13.97 -13.99
N VAL A 235 27.08 14.87 -14.81
CA VAL A 235 25.84 14.62 -15.55
C VAL A 235 26.00 13.72 -16.77
N ASP A 236 27.21 13.49 -17.24
CA ASP A 236 27.46 12.62 -18.40
C ASP A 236 27.00 11.15 -18.14
N ALA A 237 26.92 10.73 -16.88
CA ALA A 237 26.35 9.43 -16.52
C ALA A 237 24.87 9.26 -16.89
N PHE A 238 24.17 10.36 -17.14
CA PHE A 238 22.73 10.37 -17.48
C PHE A 238 22.49 10.64 -18.97
N ASP A 239 23.55 10.63 -19.82
CA ASP A 239 23.45 10.83 -21.25
C ASP A 239 22.53 9.74 -21.87
N GLU A 240 21.59 10.15 -22.67
CA GLU A 240 20.57 9.28 -23.27
C GLU A 240 21.18 8.08 -24.01
N ARG A 241 22.32 8.30 -24.72
CA ARG A 241 23.02 7.28 -25.50
C ARG A 241 23.41 6.07 -24.67
N ILE A 242 23.82 6.29 -23.39
CA ILE A 242 24.18 5.22 -22.46
C ILE A 242 22.99 4.32 -22.16
N HIS A 243 21.81 4.91 -21.98
CA HIS A 243 20.62 4.20 -21.56
C HIS A 243 19.91 3.51 -22.73
N LEU A 244 20.03 4.07 -23.96
CA LEU A 244 19.46 3.47 -25.18
C LEU A 244 20.18 2.19 -25.60
N ILE A 245 21.49 2.05 -25.35
CA ILE A 245 22.25 0.81 -25.65
C ILE A 245 22.07 -0.30 -24.60
N ARG A 246 21.40 0.02 -23.47
CA ARG A 246 20.94 -0.94 -22.44
C ARG A 246 19.48 -0.64 -22.11
N PRO A 247 18.53 -1.00 -22.99
CA PRO A 247 17.20 -0.39 -23.09
C PRO A 247 16.19 -0.94 -22.06
N HIS A 248 16.55 -0.97 -20.78
CA HIS A 248 15.58 -1.17 -19.71
C HIS A 248 14.74 0.09 -19.52
N LYS A 249 13.43 0.00 -19.71
CA LYS A 249 12.50 1.14 -19.67
C LYS A 249 12.67 1.97 -18.39
N GLY A 250 12.66 1.35 -17.23
CA GLY A 250 12.78 2.06 -15.95
C GLY A 250 14.13 2.81 -15.82
N GLN A 251 15.23 2.27 -16.39
CA GLN A 251 16.52 2.95 -16.42
C GLN A 251 16.49 4.18 -17.34
N ILE A 252 15.84 4.09 -18.51
CA ILE A 252 15.65 5.21 -19.43
C ILE A 252 14.83 6.30 -18.77
N ASP A 253 13.70 5.93 -18.14
CA ASP A 253 12.78 6.84 -17.45
C ASP A 253 13.48 7.61 -16.31
N SER A 254 14.22 6.90 -15.44
CA SER A 254 14.97 7.54 -14.34
C SER A 254 16.07 8.47 -14.85
N ALA A 255 16.80 8.08 -15.91
CA ALA A 255 17.81 8.95 -16.51
C ALA A 255 17.21 10.21 -17.15
N GLU A 256 16.03 10.10 -17.79
CA GLU A 256 15.29 11.24 -18.32
C GLU A 256 14.84 12.16 -17.18
N ASN A 257 14.30 11.62 -16.10
CA ASN A 257 13.93 12.39 -14.90
C ASN A 257 15.13 13.19 -14.36
N LEU A 258 16.29 12.55 -14.19
CA LEU A 258 17.50 13.21 -13.69
C LEU A 258 17.97 14.33 -14.63
N ARG A 259 17.97 14.12 -15.95
CA ARG A 259 18.31 15.18 -16.92
C ARG A 259 17.37 16.38 -16.83
N ASN A 260 16.06 16.13 -16.70
CA ASN A 260 15.06 17.19 -16.58
C ASN A 260 15.17 17.96 -15.25
N LEU A 261 15.40 17.24 -14.16
CA LEU A 261 15.58 17.83 -12.81
C LEU A 261 16.83 18.71 -12.71
N LEU A 262 17.96 18.26 -13.31
CA LEU A 262 19.27 18.92 -13.27
C LEU A 262 19.43 19.98 -14.36
N LYS A 263 18.44 20.16 -15.22
CA LYS A 263 18.52 21.15 -16.31
C LYS A 263 18.82 22.54 -15.74
N ASP A 264 19.70 23.28 -16.43
CA ASP A 264 20.17 24.63 -16.08
C ASP A 264 20.98 24.74 -14.78
N SER A 265 21.36 23.61 -14.16
CA SER A 265 22.30 23.62 -13.04
C SER A 265 23.66 24.18 -13.48
N LYS A 266 24.20 25.08 -12.63
CA LYS A 266 25.57 25.58 -12.74
C LYS A 266 26.51 24.91 -11.75
N ARG A 267 26.01 23.92 -11.00
CA ARG A 267 26.74 23.16 -10.00
C ARG A 267 27.28 21.85 -10.54
N THR A 268 26.48 21.16 -11.37
CA THR A 268 26.88 19.91 -12.00
C THR A 268 28.11 20.09 -12.87
N THR A 269 28.86 19.00 -13.09
CA THR A 269 30.13 18.98 -13.82
C THR A 269 30.06 17.99 -14.98
N ARG A 270 31.06 18.06 -15.85
CA ARG A 270 31.32 17.09 -16.91
C ARG A 270 32.44 16.16 -16.52
N GLN A 271 32.48 15.00 -17.15
CA GLN A 271 33.58 14.02 -16.98
C GLN A 271 34.95 14.66 -17.26
N GLY A 272 35.86 14.51 -16.33
CA GLY A 272 37.22 15.09 -16.43
C GLY A 272 37.34 16.56 -16.02
N GLU A 273 36.25 17.26 -15.76
CA GLU A 273 36.26 18.68 -15.35
C GLU A 273 36.83 18.85 -13.92
N LYS A 274 36.28 18.15 -12.96
CA LYS A 274 36.74 18.11 -11.55
C LYS A 274 37.21 16.72 -11.14
N ARG A 275 36.60 15.68 -11.67
CA ARG A 275 36.91 14.28 -11.44
C ARG A 275 36.50 13.41 -12.63
N MET A 276 37.04 12.22 -12.74
CA MET A 276 36.84 11.35 -13.88
C MET A 276 35.47 10.64 -13.81
N GLN A 277 34.99 10.30 -12.61
CA GLN A 277 33.69 9.64 -12.40
C GLN A 277 33.23 9.81 -10.96
N ASP A 278 31.90 9.72 -10.77
CA ASP A 278 31.27 9.69 -9.46
C ASP A 278 31.20 8.28 -8.87
N ALA A 279 30.93 8.21 -7.56
CA ALA A 279 30.61 6.94 -6.90
C ALA A 279 29.27 6.38 -7.45
N TYR A 280 29.07 5.07 -7.27
CA TYR A 280 27.91 4.36 -7.82
C TYR A 280 26.57 4.90 -7.29
N SER A 281 26.50 5.32 -6.02
CA SER A 281 25.27 5.90 -5.47
C SER A 281 24.80 7.17 -6.17
N LEU A 282 25.65 7.83 -6.96
CA LEU A 282 25.30 8.95 -7.82
C LEU A 282 25.13 8.51 -9.27
N ARG A 283 26.20 7.97 -9.91
CA ARG A 283 26.19 7.68 -11.34
C ARG A 283 25.38 6.47 -11.76
N CYS A 284 25.11 5.52 -10.85
CA CYS A 284 24.30 4.35 -11.11
C CYS A 284 22.85 4.50 -10.63
N THR A 285 22.41 5.70 -10.24
CA THR A 285 21.02 5.99 -9.87
C THR A 285 20.02 5.48 -10.93
N PRO A 286 20.19 5.72 -12.25
CA PRO A 286 19.25 5.22 -13.23
C PRO A 286 19.16 3.69 -13.30
N GLN A 287 20.26 2.99 -13.08
CA GLN A 287 20.32 1.53 -13.11
C GLN A 287 19.59 0.91 -11.90
N VAL A 288 19.78 1.47 -10.71
CA VAL A 288 19.18 0.98 -9.47
C VAL A 288 17.70 1.36 -9.39
N HIS A 289 17.38 2.64 -9.52
CA HIS A 289 15.98 3.11 -9.50
C HIS A 289 15.17 2.48 -10.65
N GLY A 290 15.82 2.34 -11.82
CA GLY A 290 15.19 1.72 -12.98
C GLY A 290 14.86 0.24 -12.81
N ALA A 291 15.70 -0.52 -12.10
CA ALA A 291 15.40 -1.91 -11.76
C ALA A 291 14.18 -2.02 -10.84
N SER A 292 14.11 -1.15 -9.82
CA SER A 292 12.95 -1.08 -8.92
C SER A 292 11.67 -0.69 -9.65
N ARG A 293 11.72 0.27 -10.58
CA ARG A 293 10.57 0.67 -11.43
C ARG A 293 10.05 -0.48 -12.27
N LEU A 294 10.94 -1.25 -12.88
CA LEU A 294 10.56 -2.39 -13.73
C LEU A 294 9.86 -3.49 -12.92
N ALA A 295 10.34 -3.78 -11.72
CA ALA A 295 9.70 -4.73 -10.82
C ALA A 295 8.38 -4.18 -10.26
N PHE A 296 8.28 -2.86 -10.06
CA PHE A 296 7.06 -2.20 -9.61
C PHE A 296 5.91 -2.32 -10.61
N ASP A 297 6.17 -2.28 -11.92
CA ASP A 297 5.14 -2.44 -12.96
C ASP A 297 4.40 -3.78 -12.79
N TYR A 298 5.12 -4.87 -12.52
CA TYR A 298 4.51 -6.17 -12.21
C TYR A 298 3.62 -6.12 -10.96
N VAL A 299 4.11 -5.51 -9.87
CA VAL A 299 3.37 -5.38 -8.62
C VAL A 299 2.09 -4.59 -8.82
N LYS A 300 2.17 -3.44 -9.48
CA LYS A 300 1.04 -2.56 -9.76
C LYS A 300 -0.04 -3.28 -10.59
N GLN A 301 0.35 -3.93 -11.68
CA GLN A 301 -0.56 -4.69 -12.53
C GLN A 301 -1.29 -5.79 -11.75
N THR A 302 -0.57 -6.52 -10.88
CA THR A 302 -1.16 -7.57 -10.05
C THR A 302 -2.22 -7.00 -9.11
N VAL A 303 -1.93 -5.90 -8.43
CA VAL A 303 -2.86 -5.23 -7.51
C VAL A 303 -4.06 -4.65 -8.28
N GLU A 304 -3.87 -4.02 -9.44
CA GLU A 304 -4.95 -3.50 -10.29
C GLU A 304 -5.89 -4.60 -10.78
N THR A 305 -5.38 -5.79 -11.02
CA THR A 305 -6.21 -6.96 -11.35
C THR A 305 -7.02 -7.42 -10.16
N GLU A 306 -6.39 -7.56 -9.00
CA GLU A 306 -7.03 -8.13 -7.81
C GLU A 306 -8.13 -7.24 -7.24
N ILE A 307 -7.98 -5.91 -7.25
CA ILE A 307 -9.04 -4.97 -6.77
C ILE A 307 -10.36 -5.10 -7.51
N ASN A 308 -10.36 -5.69 -8.71
CA ASN A 308 -11.52 -5.93 -9.57
C ASN A 308 -11.84 -7.42 -9.75
N SER A 309 -11.27 -8.28 -8.93
CA SER A 309 -11.47 -9.74 -9.00
C SER A 309 -12.56 -10.21 -8.06
N VAL A 310 -13.20 -11.32 -8.42
CA VAL A 310 -14.10 -12.04 -7.53
C VAL A 310 -13.27 -13.03 -6.70
N THR A 311 -13.03 -12.65 -5.47
CA THR A 311 -12.29 -13.45 -4.48
C THR A 311 -13.27 -14.04 -3.47
N ASP A 312 -13.85 -15.18 -3.80
CA ASP A 312 -14.84 -15.91 -3.00
C ASP A 312 -14.86 -17.39 -3.39
N ASN A 313 -15.51 -18.23 -2.58
CA ASN A 313 -15.78 -19.65 -2.84
C ASN A 313 -16.94 -20.14 -1.97
N PRO A 314 -17.88 -20.97 -2.54
CA PRO A 314 -18.01 -21.29 -3.95
C PRO A 314 -18.55 -20.10 -4.75
N LEU A 315 -18.32 -20.11 -6.06
CA LEU A 315 -18.83 -19.11 -6.99
C LEU A 315 -20.12 -19.56 -7.64
N ILE A 316 -21.05 -18.63 -7.78
CA ILE A 316 -22.38 -18.89 -8.34
C ILE A 316 -22.46 -18.26 -9.74
N PHE A 317 -22.74 -19.10 -10.72
CA PHE A 317 -22.99 -18.71 -12.10
C PHE A 317 -24.49 -18.92 -12.39
N PRO A 318 -25.33 -17.86 -12.30
CA PRO A 318 -26.75 -17.97 -12.53
C PRO A 318 -27.10 -18.22 -14.00
N GLY A 319 -28.34 -18.62 -14.29
CA GLY A 319 -28.86 -18.86 -15.64
C GLY A 319 -29.49 -20.24 -15.83
N GLU A 320 -29.97 -20.55 -17.05
CA GLU A 320 -30.64 -21.84 -17.36
C GLU A 320 -29.77 -23.07 -17.07
N ASN A 321 -28.45 -22.97 -17.29
CA ASN A 321 -27.48 -23.97 -16.94
C ASN A 321 -26.62 -23.51 -15.74
N GLY A 322 -27.27 -22.85 -14.76
CA GLY A 322 -26.59 -22.28 -13.62
C GLY A 322 -25.80 -23.30 -12.81
N ALA A 323 -24.67 -22.89 -12.28
CA ALA A 323 -23.80 -23.76 -11.48
C ALA A 323 -23.25 -23.03 -10.25
N CYS A 324 -23.08 -23.79 -9.18
CA CYS A 324 -22.28 -23.38 -8.03
C CYS A 324 -20.98 -24.20 -8.03
N ILE A 325 -19.86 -23.54 -8.22
CA ILE A 325 -18.56 -24.19 -8.46
C ILE A 325 -17.59 -23.83 -7.36
N SER A 326 -17.02 -24.84 -6.71
CA SER A 326 -15.92 -24.68 -5.76
C SER A 326 -14.59 -24.55 -6.49
N GLY A 327 -13.83 -23.51 -6.15
CA GLY A 327 -12.53 -23.20 -6.75
C GLY A 327 -11.59 -22.57 -5.73
N GLY A 328 -10.54 -21.90 -6.21
CA GLY A 328 -9.47 -21.34 -5.37
C GLY A 328 -9.31 -19.82 -5.46
N ASN A 329 -10.32 -19.06 -5.90
CA ASN A 329 -10.18 -17.61 -6.12
C ASN A 329 -9.96 -16.79 -4.84
N PHE A 330 -10.02 -17.40 -3.69
CA PHE A 330 -9.65 -16.83 -2.40
C PHE A 330 -8.14 -16.90 -2.11
N HIS A 331 -7.37 -17.68 -2.87
CA HIS A 331 -5.96 -17.93 -2.56
C HIS A 331 -5.08 -16.72 -2.82
N GLY A 332 -4.42 -16.21 -1.76
CA GLY A 332 -3.68 -14.97 -1.80
C GLY A 332 -2.32 -15.01 -2.49
N GLN A 333 -1.94 -16.11 -3.17
CA GLN A 333 -0.59 -16.28 -3.73
C GLN A 333 -0.14 -15.17 -4.70
N PRO A 334 -0.98 -14.67 -5.62
CA PRO A 334 -0.56 -13.57 -6.51
C PRO A 334 -0.13 -12.33 -5.73
N ILE A 335 -0.88 -11.98 -4.68
CA ILE A 335 -0.60 -10.82 -3.84
C ILE A 335 0.60 -11.07 -2.93
N ALA A 336 0.77 -12.28 -2.41
CA ALA A 336 1.91 -12.65 -1.57
C ALA A 336 3.24 -12.40 -2.30
N ILE A 337 3.37 -12.91 -3.54
CA ILE A 337 4.57 -12.73 -4.36
C ILE A 337 4.76 -11.25 -4.75
N ALA A 338 3.69 -10.56 -5.13
CA ALA A 338 3.74 -9.15 -5.47
C ALA A 338 4.21 -8.28 -4.28
N MET A 339 3.73 -8.56 -3.07
CA MET A 339 4.11 -7.80 -1.87
C MET A 339 5.53 -8.07 -1.40
N ASP A 340 6.00 -9.31 -1.46
CA ASP A 340 7.42 -9.59 -1.19
C ASP A 340 8.33 -8.93 -2.25
N THR A 341 7.93 -8.91 -3.52
CA THR A 341 8.62 -8.17 -4.58
C THR A 341 8.64 -6.66 -4.28
N LEU A 342 7.51 -6.09 -3.84
CA LEU A 342 7.44 -4.68 -3.42
C LEU A 342 8.41 -4.39 -2.27
N GLY A 343 8.47 -5.25 -1.27
CA GLY A 343 9.41 -5.12 -0.15
C GLY A 343 10.87 -5.08 -0.60
N ILE A 344 11.24 -5.96 -1.53
CA ILE A 344 12.61 -6.04 -2.08
C ILE A 344 12.95 -4.77 -2.87
N LEU A 345 12.12 -4.37 -3.84
CA LEU A 345 12.43 -3.24 -4.72
C LEU A 345 12.49 -1.89 -3.97
N VAL A 346 11.65 -1.71 -2.94
CA VAL A 346 11.64 -0.48 -2.14
C VAL A 346 12.81 -0.46 -1.15
N SER A 347 13.25 -1.61 -0.65
CA SER A 347 14.45 -1.70 0.17
C SER A 347 15.70 -1.21 -0.58
N GLU A 348 15.82 -1.47 -1.88
CA GLU A 348 16.93 -0.99 -2.70
C GLU A 348 16.89 0.54 -2.91
N ILE A 349 15.71 1.13 -3.02
CA ILE A 349 15.55 2.60 -3.05
C ILE A 349 16.06 3.23 -1.75
N ALA A 350 15.69 2.66 -0.62
CA ALA A 350 16.16 3.12 0.69
C ALA A 350 17.67 2.92 0.84
N ASN A 351 18.19 1.78 0.38
CA ASN A 351 19.61 1.43 0.47
C ASN A 351 20.50 2.43 -0.30
N ILE A 352 20.20 2.71 -1.56
CA ILE A 352 20.98 3.67 -2.34
C ILE A 352 20.82 5.11 -1.82
N SER A 353 19.65 5.47 -1.29
CA SER A 353 19.39 6.77 -0.64
C SER A 353 20.31 6.95 0.59
N GLU A 354 20.40 5.96 1.46
CA GLU A 354 21.28 5.99 2.63
C GLU A 354 22.75 6.15 2.21
N ARG A 355 23.22 5.49 1.15
CA ARG A 355 24.57 5.69 0.63
C ARG A 355 24.82 7.11 0.14
N ARG A 356 23.82 7.82 -0.35
CA ARG A 356 23.92 9.23 -0.71
C ARG A 356 23.93 10.15 0.53
N ILE A 357 23.19 9.80 1.59
CA ILE A 357 23.28 10.50 2.89
C ILE A 357 24.72 10.40 3.41
N GLU A 358 25.32 9.22 3.44
CA GLU A 358 26.72 9.02 3.83
C GLU A 358 27.67 9.95 3.05
N LYS A 359 27.49 10.04 1.72
CA LYS A 359 28.32 10.93 0.90
C LYS A 359 28.19 12.40 1.25
N LEU A 360 27.00 12.84 1.66
CA LEU A 360 26.76 14.24 2.04
C LEU A 360 27.40 14.59 3.39
N VAL A 361 27.28 13.71 4.38
CA VAL A 361 27.72 13.99 5.75
C VAL A 361 29.17 13.68 6.04
N ASN A 362 29.81 12.85 5.20
CA ASN A 362 31.20 12.45 5.39
C ASN A 362 32.16 13.38 4.64
N PRO A 363 33.03 14.12 5.34
CA PRO A 363 33.91 15.11 4.71
C PRO A 363 34.93 14.50 3.73
N ALA A 364 35.27 13.22 3.91
CA ALA A 364 36.15 12.51 2.97
C ALA A 364 35.49 12.18 1.62
N LEU A 365 34.14 12.23 1.57
CA LEU A 365 33.33 11.83 0.42
C LEU A 365 32.56 12.98 -0.22
N SER A 366 32.34 14.08 0.50
CA SER A 366 31.40 15.16 0.14
C SER A 366 32.03 16.26 -0.74
N HIS A 367 33.30 16.15 -1.09
CA HIS A 367 34.01 17.09 -1.97
C HIS A 367 33.99 18.55 -1.49
N GLY A 368 34.17 18.77 -0.19
CA GLY A 368 34.34 20.11 0.39
C GLY A 368 33.20 20.61 1.25
N LEU A 369 32.18 19.81 1.49
CA LEU A 369 31.19 20.10 2.54
C LEU A 369 31.80 19.86 3.93
N PRO A 370 31.37 20.62 4.96
CA PRO A 370 31.81 20.35 6.32
C PRO A 370 31.27 19.02 6.83
N ALA A 371 32.01 18.40 7.77
CA ALA A 371 31.58 17.18 8.44
C ALA A 371 30.17 17.35 8.99
N PHE A 372 29.30 16.37 8.73
CA PHE A 372 27.92 16.33 9.20
C PHE A 372 27.09 17.58 8.85
N LEU A 373 27.47 18.33 7.80
CA LEU A 373 26.76 19.48 7.26
C LEU A 373 26.49 20.58 8.32
N VAL A 374 27.44 20.80 9.23
CA VAL A 374 27.33 21.78 10.31
C VAL A 374 28.57 22.65 10.41
N LYS A 375 28.38 23.91 10.82
CA LYS A 375 29.47 24.79 11.19
C LYS A 375 29.92 24.51 12.63
N ASN A 376 31.15 24.78 12.96
CA ASN A 376 31.71 24.64 14.31
C ASN A 376 31.57 23.20 14.86
N GLY A 377 31.98 22.20 14.04
CA GLY A 377 32.02 20.78 14.47
C GLY A 377 32.82 20.59 15.75
N GLY A 378 32.34 19.71 16.61
CA GLY A 378 32.86 19.48 17.95
C GLY A 378 32.00 20.14 19.07
N ILE A 379 31.42 21.31 18.81
CA ILE A 379 30.32 21.87 19.61
C ILE A 379 29.00 21.41 19.04
N ASN A 380 28.92 21.27 17.71
CA ASN A 380 27.75 20.80 16.98
C ASN A 380 28.11 19.45 16.33
N ASP A 381 27.17 18.51 16.38
CA ASP A 381 27.23 17.20 15.73
C ASP A 381 26.47 17.13 14.40
N GLY A 382 25.56 18.06 14.14
CA GLY A 382 24.81 18.20 12.91
C GLY A 382 24.04 16.94 12.50
N PHE A 383 24.17 16.54 11.25
CA PHE A 383 23.46 15.40 10.66
C PHE A 383 24.11 14.03 10.92
N MET A 384 24.97 13.90 11.94
CA MET A 384 25.58 12.60 12.29
C MET A 384 24.52 11.56 12.65
N ILE A 385 23.64 11.87 13.58
CA ILE A 385 22.63 10.92 14.07
C ILE A 385 21.45 10.72 13.08
N PRO A 386 20.97 11.69 12.32
CA PRO A 386 20.05 11.45 11.22
C PRO A 386 20.51 10.37 10.22
N GLN A 387 21.81 10.29 9.91
CA GLN A 387 22.37 9.19 9.12
C GLN A 387 22.22 7.83 9.84
N TYR A 388 22.45 7.77 11.16
CA TYR A 388 22.26 6.53 11.92
C TYR A 388 20.82 6.04 11.87
N VAL A 389 19.85 6.95 11.92
CA VAL A 389 18.43 6.61 11.76
C VAL A 389 18.17 6.00 10.38
N ALA A 390 18.68 6.61 9.32
CA ALA A 390 18.56 6.07 7.97
C ALA A 390 19.18 4.67 7.86
N ALA A 391 20.39 4.48 8.40
CA ALA A 391 21.08 3.19 8.41
C ALA A 391 20.33 2.12 9.21
N ALA A 392 19.74 2.47 10.36
CA ALA A 392 18.93 1.57 11.16
C ALA A 392 17.69 1.08 10.38
N LEU A 393 16.95 1.99 9.72
CA LEU A 393 15.77 1.68 8.93
C LEU A 393 16.11 0.77 7.72
N VAL A 394 17.23 1.05 7.04
CA VAL A 394 17.73 0.21 5.94
C VAL A 394 18.10 -1.20 6.42
N SER A 395 18.75 -1.31 7.58
CA SER A 395 19.08 -2.60 8.18
C SER A 395 17.83 -3.38 8.59
N GLU A 396 16.81 -2.72 9.13
CA GLU A 396 15.53 -3.34 9.46
C GLU A 396 14.78 -3.79 8.20
N ASN A 397 14.81 -2.99 7.12
CA ASN A 397 14.23 -3.39 5.83
C ASN A 397 14.82 -4.68 5.29
N LYS A 398 16.11 -4.96 5.49
CA LYS A 398 16.73 -6.23 5.11
C LYS A 398 16.04 -7.42 5.80
N VAL A 399 15.71 -7.29 7.09
CA VAL A 399 15.00 -8.34 7.84
C VAL A 399 13.56 -8.48 7.34
N LEU A 400 12.86 -7.35 7.16
CA LEU A 400 11.48 -7.33 6.71
C LEU A 400 11.32 -7.81 5.25
N ALA A 401 12.30 -7.58 4.39
CA ALA A 401 12.27 -8.00 2.98
C ALA A 401 12.50 -9.51 2.79
N HIS A 402 12.78 -10.28 3.86
CA HIS A 402 12.79 -11.73 3.77
C HIS A 402 11.41 -12.23 3.32
N PRO A 403 11.29 -12.98 2.19
CA PRO A 403 9.99 -13.33 1.63
C PRO A 403 9.11 -14.15 2.59
N ALA A 404 7.85 -13.76 2.75
CA ALA A 404 6.85 -14.53 3.46
C ALA A 404 6.19 -15.57 2.55
N SER A 405 6.08 -15.26 1.25
CA SER A 405 5.39 -16.08 0.24
C SER A 405 6.05 -17.43 -0.06
N VAL A 406 7.26 -17.66 0.44
CA VAL A 406 8.00 -18.93 0.27
C VAL A 406 7.79 -19.90 1.43
N ASP A 407 6.95 -19.52 2.42
CA ASP A 407 6.58 -20.36 3.56
C ASP A 407 5.14 -20.87 3.40
N SER A 408 4.86 -22.04 3.96
CA SER A 408 3.54 -22.64 3.96
C SER A 408 3.38 -23.58 5.16
N ILE A 409 2.29 -23.39 5.92
CA ILE A 409 1.96 -24.20 7.09
C ILE A 409 0.55 -24.74 6.89
N PRO A 410 0.33 -26.08 6.83
CA PRO A 410 -0.99 -26.67 6.69
C PRO A 410 -1.96 -26.26 7.80
N THR A 411 -3.18 -25.92 7.43
CA THR A 411 -4.28 -25.55 8.33
C THR A 411 -5.56 -26.34 8.03
N SER A 412 -6.64 -26.14 8.79
CA SER A 412 -7.95 -26.79 8.56
C SER A 412 -7.85 -28.33 8.43
N ALA A 413 -7.11 -28.98 9.35
CA ALA A 413 -6.89 -30.44 9.34
C ALA A 413 -6.35 -30.95 7.98
N ASN A 414 -5.40 -30.22 7.37
CA ASN A 414 -4.80 -30.45 6.05
C ASN A 414 -5.73 -30.27 4.83
N GLN A 415 -6.92 -29.74 5.00
CA GLN A 415 -7.74 -29.32 3.86
C GLN A 415 -7.10 -28.12 3.15
N GLU A 416 -6.47 -27.24 3.92
CA GLU A 416 -5.69 -26.09 3.47
C GLU A 416 -4.20 -26.41 3.62
N ASP A 417 -3.69 -27.31 2.78
CA ASP A 417 -2.34 -27.88 2.86
C ASP A 417 -1.27 -27.01 2.22
N HIS A 418 -1.67 -25.98 1.47
CA HIS A 418 -0.79 -24.94 0.93
C HIS A 418 -1.42 -23.54 1.11
N VAL A 419 -0.67 -22.61 1.73
CA VAL A 419 -1.12 -21.27 2.10
C VAL A 419 -0.15 -20.22 1.57
N SER A 420 -0.61 -18.97 1.40
CA SER A 420 0.16 -17.94 0.69
C SER A 420 1.02 -17.04 1.58
N MET A 421 0.68 -16.88 2.85
CA MET A 421 1.22 -15.87 3.77
C MET A 421 1.06 -14.42 3.26
N GLY A 422 0.08 -14.16 2.38
CA GLY A 422 -0.08 -12.89 1.67
C GLY A 422 -0.30 -11.68 2.59
N THR A 423 -1.07 -11.85 3.65
CA THR A 423 -1.33 -10.77 4.63
C THR A 423 -0.06 -10.38 5.41
N ILE A 424 0.81 -11.35 5.71
CA ILE A 424 2.12 -11.11 6.33
C ILE A 424 2.99 -10.33 5.35
N GLY A 425 3.09 -10.77 4.09
CA GLY A 425 3.82 -10.08 3.02
C GLY A 425 3.35 -8.64 2.84
N ALA A 426 2.04 -8.42 2.75
CA ALA A 426 1.45 -7.09 2.54
C ALA A 426 1.72 -6.12 3.71
N ARG A 427 1.61 -6.57 4.95
CA ARG A 427 1.96 -5.76 6.13
C ARG A 427 3.43 -5.38 6.14
N LYS A 428 4.34 -6.33 5.88
CA LYS A 428 5.78 -6.08 5.80
C LYS A 428 6.11 -5.06 4.70
N ALA A 429 5.56 -5.25 3.50
CA ALA A 429 5.77 -4.34 2.39
C ALA A 429 5.35 -2.91 2.73
N ARG A 430 4.18 -2.73 3.38
CA ARG A 430 3.72 -1.41 3.83
C ARG A 430 4.68 -0.78 4.85
N THR A 431 5.21 -1.55 5.78
CA THR A 431 6.23 -1.08 6.73
C THR A 431 7.51 -0.65 6.03
N ILE A 432 8.00 -1.45 5.06
CA ILE A 432 9.20 -1.13 4.28
C ILE A 432 9.00 0.16 3.46
N VAL A 433 7.84 0.36 2.85
CA VAL A 433 7.52 1.60 2.12
C VAL A 433 7.58 2.81 3.07
N ASN A 434 7.01 2.70 4.26
CA ASN A 434 7.08 3.76 5.27
C ASN A 434 8.53 4.06 5.69
N HIS A 435 9.35 3.04 5.97
CA HIS A 435 10.77 3.21 6.28
C HIS A 435 11.53 3.89 5.14
N ALA A 436 11.27 3.49 3.90
CA ALA A 436 11.92 4.10 2.74
C ALA A 436 11.51 5.57 2.55
N GLN A 437 10.25 5.93 2.85
CA GLN A 437 9.82 7.32 2.87
C GLN A 437 10.60 8.15 3.91
N HIS A 438 10.86 7.59 5.10
CA HIS A 438 11.72 8.22 6.10
C HIS A 438 13.16 8.38 5.61
N VAL A 439 13.76 7.36 5.02
CA VAL A 439 15.15 7.43 4.51
C VAL A 439 15.28 8.48 3.41
N VAL A 440 14.36 8.50 2.43
CA VAL A 440 14.35 9.51 1.37
C VAL A 440 14.11 10.91 1.92
N SER A 441 13.29 11.06 2.97
CA SER A 441 13.07 12.36 3.63
C SER A 441 14.31 12.86 4.39
N ILE A 442 15.10 11.95 4.97
CA ILE A 442 16.39 12.28 5.60
C ILE A 442 17.39 12.70 4.52
N GLU A 443 17.43 12.01 3.37
CA GLU A 443 18.27 12.43 2.23
C GLU A 443 17.87 13.84 1.75
N LEU A 444 16.55 14.13 1.64
CA LEU A 444 16.05 15.46 1.27
C LEU A 444 16.55 16.54 2.24
N LEU A 445 16.50 16.28 3.55
CA LEU A 445 17.03 17.19 4.58
C LEU A 445 18.54 17.43 4.38
N CYS A 446 19.31 16.36 4.27
CA CYS A 446 20.77 16.42 4.10
C CYS A 446 21.16 17.15 2.81
N ALA A 447 20.51 16.82 1.69
CA ALA A 447 20.82 17.42 0.39
C ALA A 447 20.46 18.90 0.35
N THR A 448 19.34 19.29 0.96
CA THR A 448 18.93 20.69 1.10
C THR A 448 19.90 21.48 1.98
N GLN A 449 20.30 20.92 3.13
CA GLN A 449 21.29 21.53 4.02
C GLN A 449 22.66 21.68 3.30
N ALA A 450 23.08 20.65 2.55
CA ALA A 450 24.30 20.70 1.76
C ALA A 450 24.28 21.79 0.68
N ALA A 451 23.12 22.02 0.05
CA ALA A 451 22.97 23.05 -0.98
C ALA A 451 23.16 24.48 -0.43
N ASP A 452 22.90 24.71 0.85
CA ASP A 452 23.10 26.04 1.48
C ASP A 452 24.56 26.42 1.71
N PHE A 453 25.48 25.45 1.76
CA PHE A 453 26.92 25.74 1.81
C PHE A 453 27.45 26.27 0.48
N TRP A 454 26.61 26.27 -0.52
CA TRP A 454 26.86 26.84 -1.83
C TRP A 454 25.76 27.87 -2.15
N ASP A 455 25.82 28.51 -3.29
CA ASP A 455 24.70 29.35 -3.71
C ASP A 455 23.59 28.52 -4.33
N ALA A 456 22.50 28.31 -3.59
CA ALA A 456 21.33 27.54 -4.03
C ALA A 456 20.65 28.11 -5.31
N LYS A 457 20.98 29.38 -5.71
CA LYS A 457 20.52 29.91 -7.01
C LYS A 457 21.09 29.17 -8.20
N ASN A 458 22.20 28.48 -8.01
CA ASN A 458 22.90 27.71 -9.05
C ASN A 458 22.38 26.30 -9.24
N LEU A 459 21.39 25.85 -8.45
CA LEU A 459 20.72 24.56 -8.60
C LEU A 459 19.93 24.49 -9.92
N GLY A 460 19.75 23.29 -10.44
CA GLY A 460 18.91 22.99 -11.60
C GLY A 460 17.44 23.36 -11.37
N ILE A 461 16.67 23.42 -12.44
CA ILE A 461 15.28 23.90 -12.36
C ILE A 461 14.40 23.06 -11.42
N GLY A 462 14.51 21.72 -11.49
CA GLY A 462 13.73 20.82 -10.62
C GLY A 462 14.33 20.71 -9.21
N THR A 463 15.65 20.66 -9.10
CA THR A 463 16.34 20.58 -7.79
C THR A 463 16.19 21.87 -6.98
N LYS A 464 16.12 23.04 -7.64
CA LYS A 464 15.79 24.30 -6.99
C LYS A 464 14.39 24.31 -6.38
N GLU A 465 13.41 23.75 -7.08
CA GLU A 465 12.06 23.63 -6.54
C GLU A 465 11.99 22.63 -5.38
N ALA A 466 12.72 21.52 -5.48
CA ALA A 466 12.83 20.57 -4.36
C ALA A 466 13.44 21.23 -3.11
N TYR A 467 14.54 21.96 -3.28
CA TYR A 467 15.16 22.78 -2.23
C TYR A 467 14.16 23.78 -1.62
N ARG A 468 13.44 24.56 -2.46
CA ARG A 468 12.46 25.54 -2.02
C ARG A 468 11.33 24.89 -1.22
N THR A 469 10.81 23.75 -1.71
CA THR A 469 9.71 23.03 -1.04
C THR A 469 10.06 22.66 0.40
N LEU A 470 11.28 22.21 0.66
CA LEU A 470 11.70 21.90 2.03
C LEU A 470 11.95 23.19 2.84
N ARG A 471 12.62 24.19 2.26
CA ARG A 471 12.96 25.45 2.96
C ARG A 471 11.74 26.28 3.34
N GLU A 472 10.58 26.07 2.73
CA GLU A 472 9.31 26.65 3.19
C GLU A 472 8.86 26.11 4.57
N LYS A 473 9.40 24.98 5.02
CA LYS A 473 9.01 24.31 6.27
C LYS A 473 10.15 24.13 7.27
N VAL A 474 11.38 24.10 6.78
CA VAL A 474 12.58 23.80 7.57
C VAL A 474 13.67 24.81 7.23
N ASP A 475 14.10 25.59 8.21
CA ASP A 475 15.16 26.59 8.05
C ASP A 475 16.56 25.91 7.93
N PHE A 476 17.54 26.69 7.45
CA PHE A 476 18.95 26.29 7.51
C PHE A 476 19.39 26.13 8.96
N MET A 477 20.04 25.01 9.25
CA MET A 477 20.62 24.74 10.57
C MET A 477 22.03 25.29 10.69
N GLU A 478 22.17 26.34 11.45
CA GLU A 478 23.48 26.90 11.76
C GLU A 478 24.13 26.22 12.98
N ASN A 479 23.32 25.84 13.96
CA ASN A 479 23.69 25.13 15.18
C ASN A 479 22.76 23.94 15.39
N ASP A 480 23.16 23.03 16.27
CA ASP A 480 22.33 21.88 16.63
C ASP A 480 21.00 22.31 17.23
N VAL A 481 19.95 21.61 16.84
CA VAL A 481 18.57 21.76 17.30
C VAL A 481 17.98 20.39 17.61
N ILE A 482 16.78 20.35 18.18
CA ILE A 482 16.04 19.11 18.30
C ILE A 482 15.65 18.65 16.88
N PHE A 483 16.20 17.52 16.41
CA PHE A 483 16.07 17.06 15.02
C PHE A 483 14.73 16.45 14.65
N TYR A 484 14.09 15.69 15.55
CA TYR A 484 12.89 14.94 15.16
C TYR A 484 11.78 15.82 14.56
N PRO A 485 11.51 17.06 15.01
CA PRO A 485 10.47 17.87 14.38
C PRO A 485 10.82 18.30 12.94
N LEU A 486 12.12 18.41 12.61
CA LEU A 486 12.56 18.71 11.24
C LEU A 486 12.42 17.47 10.36
N MET A 487 12.74 16.30 10.91
CA MET A 487 12.56 15.01 10.23
C MET A 487 11.09 14.75 9.96
N ASP A 488 10.20 15.01 10.94
CA ASP A 488 8.75 14.88 10.75
C ASP A 488 8.21 15.80 9.64
N LYS A 489 8.65 17.06 9.60
CA LYS A 489 8.26 17.99 8.52
C LYS A 489 8.71 17.52 7.14
N SER A 490 9.95 17.01 7.03
CA SER A 490 10.45 16.45 5.78
C SER A 490 9.71 15.17 5.39
N PHE A 491 9.43 14.30 6.36
CA PHE A 491 8.66 13.09 6.16
C PHE A 491 7.24 13.39 5.64
N GLU A 492 6.54 14.36 6.24
CA GLU A 492 5.21 14.78 5.76
C GLU A 492 5.23 15.32 4.32
N ILE A 493 6.30 15.99 3.90
CA ILE A 493 6.48 16.46 2.51
C ILE A 493 6.57 15.26 1.55
N VAL A 494 7.34 14.24 1.90
CA VAL A 494 7.51 13.03 1.08
C VAL A 494 6.27 12.15 1.12
N LYS A 495 5.74 11.86 2.32
CA LYS A 495 4.58 11.00 2.54
C LYS A 495 3.33 11.49 1.79
N ASN A 496 3.09 12.79 1.83
CA ASN A 496 1.92 13.39 1.18
C ASN A 496 2.19 13.81 -0.28
N ALA A 497 3.31 13.38 -0.86
CA ALA A 497 3.73 13.68 -2.23
C ALA A 497 3.77 15.21 -2.57
N ILE A 498 3.95 16.06 -1.57
CA ILE A 498 4.04 17.54 -1.75
C ILE A 498 5.25 17.87 -2.60
N LEU A 499 6.40 17.21 -2.36
CA LEU A 499 7.62 17.36 -3.14
C LEU A 499 7.37 17.09 -4.61
N LEU A 500 6.75 15.94 -4.90
CA LEU A 500 6.42 15.53 -6.26
C LEU A 500 5.51 16.55 -6.94
N ALA A 501 4.41 16.91 -6.29
CA ALA A 501 3.42 17.82 -6.86
C ALA A 501 4.01 19.22 -7.17
N ASN A 502 4.90 19.73 -6.33
CA ASN A 502 5.52 21.03 -6.54
C ASN A 502 6.55 20.99 -7.68
N VAL A 503 7.39 19.95 -7.74
CA VAL A 503 8.39 19.78 -8.80
C VAL A 503 7.71 19.56 -10.16
N GLU A 504 6.69 18.70 -10.24
CA GLU A 504 5.97 18.44 -11.49
C GLU A 504 5.23 19.67 -12.04
N LYS A 505 4.80 20.60 -11.20
CA LYS A 505 4.26 21.90 -11.65
C LYS A 505 5.28 22.72 -12.45
N ILE A 506 6.56 22.55 -12.18
CA ILE A 506 7.63 23.34 -12.79
C ILE A 506 8.21 22.67 -14.03
N ILE A 507 8.45 21.35 -13.97
CA ILE A 507 9.17 20.64 -15.04
C ILE A 507 8.27 19.69 -15.86
N GLY A 508 6.99 19.57 -15.52
CA GLY A 508 6.09 18.56 -16.08
C GLY A 508 6.15 17.23 -15.34
N LEU A 509 5.28 16.29 -15.75
CA LEU A 509 5.15 14.99 -15.10
C LEU A 509 6.44 14.17 -15.23
N LEU A 510 6.87 13.59 -14.12
CA LEU A 510 7.93 12.60 -14.08
C LEU A 510 7.42 11.23 -14.55
N LYS A 511 8.34 10.50 -15.18
CA LYS A 511 8.08 9.12 -15.64
C LYS A 511 7.90 8.17 -14.48
#